data_825bf62ecea5743e5aa03e3bfc773553
#
_entry.id   825bf62ecea5743e5aa03e3bfc773553
#
_cell.length_a   1.000
_cell.length_b   1.000
_cell.length_c   1.000
_cell.angle_alpha   90.00
_cell.angle_beta   90.00
_cell.angle_gamma   90.00
#
_symmetry.space_group_name_H-M   'P 1'
#
loop_
_entity.id
_entity.type
_entity.pdbx_description
1 polymer ?
#
loop_
_entity_poly.entity_id
_entity_poly.type
_entity_poly.pdbx_seq_one_letter_code
_entity_poly.pdbx_strand_id
1 'polypeptide(L)'
;LHSAPNAGSQFTIRLPFTVSVNRALMVRVGDDAYAIPLNNIEGIVRVSPYELDAYYQPDSPDFEYAGQSYRLRYLGGYVHGVQSPDLQSHVKPLPVLLVRGGDHAVALQVDSLVGSREIVVKSVGPQLSAVSGISGATILGDGSVVIILDLPNMMRHVHSLEYQQHVALEHREEEQIQQSIQEDKII
;
A
#
# COMPACT_ATOMS: atom_id res chain seq x y z
N LEU A 1 38.74 -16.86 16.40
CA LEU A 1 39.46 -18.11 16.32
C LEU A 1 40.60 -18.14 17.35
N HIS A 2 40.65 -19.13 18.18
CA HIS A 2 41.75 -19.41 19.12
C HIS A 2 42.20 -20.86 18.92
N SER A 3 43.49 -21.06 18.71
CA SER A 3 44.06 -22.40 18.52
C SER A 3 45.35 -22.52 19.32
N ALA A 4 45.54 -23.67 20.00
CA ALA A 4 46.78 -23.96 20.73
C ALA A 4 47.26 -25.37 20.38
N PRO A 5 48.58 -25.59 20.27
CA PRO A 5 49.15 -26.88 20.02
C PRO A 5 48.70 -27.90 21.07
N ASN A 6 48.24 -29.09 20.61
CA ASN A 6 47.70 -30.21 21.42
C ASN A 6 46.44 -29.85 22.27
N ALA A 7 45.84 -28.61 22.16
CA ALA A 7 44.64 -28.22 22.87
C ALA A 7 43.43 -27.99 21.92
N GLY A 8 43.66 -28.14 20.61
CA GLY A 8 42.60 -27.96 19.61
C GLY A 8 42.36 -26.51 19.20
N SER A 9 41.24 -26.30 18.47
CA SER A 9 40.85 -24.98 17.95
C SER A 9 39.43 -24.61 18.41
N GLN A 10 39.26 -23.38 18.86
CA GLN A 10 37.97 -22.81 19.25
C GLN A 10 37.53 -21.76 18.21
N PHE A 11 36.34 -21.94 17.65
CA PHE A 11 35.71 -21.00 16.74
C PHE A 11 34.61 -20.26 17.51
N THR A 12 34.73 -18.94 17.60
CA THR A 12 33.65 -18.09 18.15
C THR A 12 33.01 -17.31 17.05
N ILE A 13 31.74 -17.61 16.78
CA ILE A 13 30.91 -16.90 15.79
C ILE A 13 30.00 -15.95 16.54
N ARG A 14 30.09 -14.66 16.25
CA ARG A 14 29.19 -13.62 16.77
C ARG A 14 28.27 -13.23 15.64
N LEU A 15 26.99 -13.50 15.79
CA LEU A 15 25.95 -13.13 14.83
C LEU A 15 25.20 -11.91 15.38
N PRO A 16 25.04 -10.84 14.59
CA PRO A 16 24.16 -9.75 15.00
C PRO A 16 22.71 -10.22 15.05
N PHE A 17 21.97 -9.84 16.09
CA PHE A 17 20.55 -10.17 16.26
C PHE A 17 19.65 -9.27 15.39
N THR A 18 20.08 -8.97 14.17
CA THR A 18 19.44 -8.00 13.27
C THR A 18 18.58 -8.63 12.17
N VAL A 19 18.32 -9.93 12.23
CA VAL A 19 17.36 -10.55 11.33
C VAL A 19 15.96 -10.31 11.93
N SER A 20 15.32 -9.24 11.53
CA SER A 20 13.92 -9.02 11.83
C SER A 20 13.08 -9.96 10.97
N VAL A 21 12.68 -11.08 11.57
CA VAL A 21 11.66 -11.95 10.95
C VAL A 21 10.32 -11.25 11.14
N ASN A 22 9.77 -10.75 10.05
CA ASN A 22 8.47 -10.10 10.05
C ASN A 22 7.43 -11.04 9.43
N ARG A 23 6.23 -11.02 9.97
CA ARG A 23 5.09 -11.69 9.35
C ARG A 23 4.41 -10.74 8.37
N ALA A 24 4.18 -11.21 7.15
CA ALA A 24 3.50 -10.46 6.12
C ALA A 24 2.34 -11.25 5.52
N LEU A 25 1.31 -10.53 5.11
CA LEU A 25 0.26 -11.04 4.26
C LEU A 25 0.72 -10.89 2.80
N MET A 26 0.71 -12.01 2.09
CA MET A 26 0.97 -12.03 0.65
C MET A 26 -0.34 -11.79 -0.09
N VAL A 27 -0.36 -10.80 -0.95
CA VAL A 27 -1.52 -10.40 -1.76
C VAL A 27 -1.14 -10.40 -3.23
N ARG A 28 -2.14 -10.50 -4.12
CA ARG A 28 -1.98 -10.31 -5.56
C ARG A 28 -2.75 -9.08 -6.03
N VAL A 29 -2.14 -8.40 -7.00
CA VAL A 29 -2.76 -7.33 -7.78
C VAL A 29 -2.34 -7.54 -9.22
N GLY A 30 -3.29 -7.88 -10.10
CA GLY A 30 -2.99 -8.41 -11.42
C GLY A 30 -2.16 -9.69 -11.31
N ASP A 31 -1.08 -9.76 -12.05
CA ASP A 31 -0.15 -10.89 -12.05
C ASP A 31 0.91 -10.80 -10.95
N ASP A 32 1.05 -9.66 -10.31
CA ASP A 32 2.11 -9.39 -9.35
C ASP A 32 1.72 -9.76 -7.91
N ALA A 33 2.72 -10.22 -7.15
CA ALA A 33 2.59 -10.50 -5.73
C ALA A 33 3.31 -9.43 -4.89
N TYR A 34 2.66 -9.03 -3.80
CA TYR A 34 3.18 -8.06 -2.84
C TYR A 34 3.10 -8.61 -1.42
N ALA A 35 4.02 -8.18 -0.58
CA ALA A 35 4.03 -8.50 0.84
C ALA A 35 3.62 -7.27 1.66
N ILE A 36 2.63 -7.41 2.51
CA ILE A 36 2.15 -6.36 3.40
C ILE A 36 2.42 -6.79 4.83
N PRO A 37 3.24 -6.05 5.61
CA PRO A 37 3.48 -6.36 7.01
C PRO A 37 2.18 -6.43 7.80
N LEU A 38 1.98 -7.49 8.58
CA LEU A 38 0.71 -7.73 9.30
C LEU A 38 0.41 -6.66 10.36
N ASN A 39 1.42 -5.98 10.89
CA ASN A 39 1.25 -4.88 11.83
C ASN A 39 0.58 -3.63 11.21
N ASN A 40 0.50 -3.54 9.88
CA ASN A 40 -0.19 -2.46 9.17
C ASN A 40 -1.67 -2.77 8.90
N ILE A 41 -2.13 -3.98 9.21
CA ILE A 41 -3.47 -4.47 8.89
C ILE A 41 -4.28 -4.58 10.18
N GLU A 42 -5.38 -3.81 10.30
CA GLU A 42 -6.32 -3.89 11.42
C GLU A 42 -7.32 -5.03 11.24
N GLY A 43 -7.70 -5.30 9.99
CA GLY A 43 -8.68 -6.35 9.69
C GLY A 43 -8.70 -6.70 8.20
N ILE A 44 -9.36 -7.80 7.89
CA ILE A 44 -9.59 -8.26 6.52
C ILE A 44 -11.07 -8.60 6.39
N VAL A 45 -11.73 -7.98 5.44
CA VAL A 45 -13.15 -8.22 5.12
C VAL A 45 -13.28 -8.71 3.69
N ARG A 46 -14.40 -9.35 3.38
CA ARG A 46 -14.74 -9.77 2.02
C ARG A 46 -16.00 -9.06 1.59
N VAL A 47 -15.92 -8.35 0.48
CA VAL A 47 -16.99 -7.52 -0.05
C VAL A 47 -17.37 -8.02 -1.44
N SER A 48 -18.67 -8.06 -1.74
CA SER A 48 -19.13 -8.49 -3.06
C SER A 48 -18.70 -7.51 -4.16
N PRO A 49 -18.43 -7.97 -5.41
CA PRO A 49 -18.08 -7.06 -6.50
C PRO A 49 -19.14 -5.99 -6.75
N TYR A 50 -20.43 -6.37 -6.61
CA TYR A 50 -21.56 -5.46 -6.77
C TYR A 50 -21.54 -4.32 -5.71
N GLU A 51 -21.24 -4.66 -4.47
CA GLU A 51 -21.12 -3.68 -3.38
C GLU A 51 -19.89 -2.78 -3.57
N LEU A 52 -18.76 -3.35 -3.98
CA LEU A 52 -17.54 -2.61 -4.28
C LEU A 52 -17.73 -1.59 -5.40
N ASP A 53 -18.48 -1.93 -6.44
CA ASP A 53 -18.73 -1.04 -7.58
C ASP A 53 -19.35 0.28 -7.13
N ALA A 54 -20.24 0.24 -6.14
CA ALA A 54 -20.86 1.45 -5.59
C ALA A 54 -19.84 2.40 -4.93
N TYR A 55 -18.77 1.87 -4.34
CA TYR A 55 -17.74 2.68 -3.69
C TYR A 55 -16.71 3.28 -4.65
N TYR A 56 -16.67 2.83 -5.90
CA TYR A 56 -15.80 3.40 -6.94
C TYR A 56 -16.49 4.49 -7.76
N GLN A 57 -17.77 4.77 -7.50
CA GLN A 57 -18.48 5.85 -8.16
C GLN A 57 -18.03 7.23 -7.64
N PRO A 58 -18.09 8.29 -8.46
CA PRO A 58 -17.93 9.66 -7.97
C PRO A 58 -18.90 9.93 -6.81
N ASP A 59 -18.44 10.66 -5.80
CA ASP A 59 -19.24 11.04 -4.60
C ASP A 59 -19.73 9.85 -3.76
N SER A 60 -19.09 8.68 -3.89
CA SER A 60 -19.43 7.51 -3.08
C SER A 60 -19.18 7.78 -1.59
N PRO A 61 -20.03 7.22 -0.69
CA PRO A 61 -19.78 7.28 0.74
C PRO A 61 -18.51 6.52 1.11
N ASP A 62 -17.97 6.80 2.29
CA ASP A 62 -16.90 6.00 2.86
C ASP A 62 -17.39 4.58 3.21
N PHE A 63 -16.47 3.62 3.16
CA PHE A 63 -16.72 2.25 3.56
C PHE A 63 -16.80 2.17 5.09
N GLU A 64 -17.94 1.76 5.63
CA GLU A 64 -18.13 1.66 7.06
C GLU A 64 -17.92 0.22 7.56
N TYR A 65 -17.07 0.10 8.58
CA TYR A 65 -16.85 -1.17 9.26
C TYR A 65 -16.64 -0.97 10.76
N ALA A 66 -17.42 -1.71 11.57
CA ALA A 66 -17.35 -1.66 13.03
C ALA A 66 -17.46 -0.24 13.63
N GLY A 67 -18.27 0.63 13.02
CA GLY A 67 -18.47 2.01 13.46
C GLY A 67 -17.32 2.96 13.10
N GLN A 68 -16.45 2.57 12.18
CA GLN A 68 -15.39 3.40 11.63
C GLN A 68 -15.54 3.54 10.12
N SER A 69 -15.25 4.73 9.63
CA SER A 69 -15.27 5.07 8.21
C SER A 69 -13.87 4.90 7.60
N TYR A 70 -13.82 4.27 6.44
CA TYR A 70 -12.59 4.01 5.70
C TYR A 70 -12.79 4.49 4.26
N ARG A 71 -11.83 5.24 3.73
CA ARG A 71 -11.85 5.54 2.29
C ARG A 71 -11.48 4.29 1.50
N LEU A 72 -12.38 3.81 0.63
CA LEU A 72 -12.09 2.65 -0.22
C LEU A 72 -11.10 3.04 -1.32
N ARG A 73 -10.08 2.21 -1.52
CA ARG A 73 -9.07 2.34 -2.58
C ARG A 73 -8.69 0.96 -3.12
N TYR A 74 -8.27 0.93 -4.36
CA TYR A 74 -7.69 -0.26 -4.98
C TYR A 74 -6.16 -0.22 -4.91
N LEU A 75 -5.52 -1.30 -4.47
CA LEU A 75 -4.06 -1.36 -4.38
C LEU A 75 -3.39 -1.19 -5.76
N GLY A 76 -4.06 -1.62 -6.83
CA GLY A 76 -3.58 -1.43 -8.20
C GLY A 76 -3.41 0.03 -8.59
N GLY A 77 -4.17 0.95 -7.99
CA GLY A 77 -3.98 2.39 -8.16
C GLY A 77 -2.62 2.88 -7.68
N TYR A 78 -2.12 2.29 -6.60
CA TYR A 78 -0.83 2.65 -6.01
C TYR A 78 0.36 2.00 -6.71
N VAL A 79 0.22 0.74 -7.15
CA VAL A 79 1.35 -0.06 -7.67
C VAL A 79 1.42 -0.11 -9.20
N HIS A 80 0.27 0.04 -9.88
CA HIS A 80 0.17 -0.06 -11.35
C HIS A 80 -0.45 1.17 -12.00
N GLY A 81 -0.92 2.16 -11.22
CA GLY A 81 -1.65 3.33 -11.73
C GLY A 81 -3.07 3.04 -12.23
N VAL A 82 -3.63 1.87 -11.91
CA VAL A 82 -4.99 1.45 -12.30
C VAL A 82 -5.97 1.86 -11.22
N GLN A 83 -6.80 2.86 -11.48
CA GLN A 83 -7.67 3.49 -10.47
C GLN A 83 -8.78 2.57 -9.94
N SER A 84 -9.30 1.67 -10.76
CA SER A 84 -10.37 0.75 -10.37
C SER A 84 -10.07 -0.67 -10.84
N PRO A 85 -10.46 -1.70 -10.06
CA PRO A 85 -10.30 -3.09 -10.45
C PRO A 85 -11.31 -3.51 -11.51
N ASP A 86 -11.04 -4.62 -12.20
CA ASP A 86 -12.05 -5.29 -13.01
C ASP A 86 -12.99 -6.08 -12.11
N LEU A 87 -14.10 -5.47 -11.70
CA LEU A 87 -15.12 -6.09 -10.85
C LEU A 87 -16.04 -7.05 -11.61
N GLN A 88 -16.19 -6.85 -12.93
CA GLN A 88 -17.16 -7.61 -13.74
C GLN A 88 -16.72 -9.06 -13.99
N SER A 89 -15.43 -9.32 -13.99
CA SER A 89 -14.88 -10.69 -14.13
C SER A 89 -15.00 -11.52 -12.85
N HIS A 90 -15.36 -10.91 -11.72
CA HIS A 90 -15.39 -11.57 -10.42
C HIS A 90 -16.82 -11.88 -9.95
N VAL A 91 -17.06 -13.15 -9.60
CA VAL A 91 -18.34 -13.62 -9.01
C VAL A 91 -18.24 -13.76 -7.48
N LYS A 92 -17.02 -13.98 -6.97
CA LYS A 92 -16.76 -14.20 -5.54
C LYS A 92 -16.42 -12.90 -4.84
N PRO A 93 -16.77 -12.77 -3.53
CA PRO A 93 -16.36 -11.63 -2.73
C PRO A 93 -14.84 -11.42 -2.74
N LEU A 94 -14.44 -10.17 -2.97
CA LEU A 94 -13.05 -9.74 -3.04
C LEU A 94 -12.53 -9.30 -1.68
N PRO A 95 -11.25 -9.51 -1.39
CA PRO A 95 -10.66 -9.12 -0.11
C PRO A 95 -10.38 -7.63 -0.06
N VAL A 96 -10.73 -7.04 1.07
CA VAL A 96 -10.46 -5.64 1.43
C VAL A 96 -9.73 -5.63 2.75
N LEU A 97 -8.57 -5.00 2.77
CA LEU A 97 -7.71 -4.85 3.94
C LEU A 97 -8.04 -3.53 4.64
N LEU A 98 -8.35 -3.58 5.93
CA LEU A 98 -8.53 -2.38 6.73
C LEU A 98 -7.17 -1.95 7.27
N VAL A 99 -6.72 -0.77 6.86
CA VAL A 99 -5.38 -0.25 7.13
C VAL A 99 -5.49 1.12 7.77
N ARG A 100 -4.67 1.37 8.78
CA ARG A 100 -4.55 2.69 9.40
C ARG A 100 -3.13 3.21 9.32
N GLY A 101 -2.99 4.44 8.86
CA GLY A 101 -1.71 5.14 8.80
C GLY A 101 -1.85 6.55 9.41
N GLY A 102 -1.52 6.67 10.70
CA GLY A 102 -1.76 7.93 11.43
C GLY A 102 -3.26 8.24 11.56
N ASP A 103 -3.68 9.41 11.09
CA ASP A 103 -5.08 9.85 11.15
C ASP A 103 -5.93 9.33 9.97
N HIS A 104 -5.32 8.59 9.03
CA HIS A 104 -6.02 8.09 7.85
C HIS A 104 -6.38 6.61 8.00
N ALA A 105 -7.64 6.29 7.75
CA ALA A 105 -8.17 4.94 7.67
C ALA A 105 -8.55 4.63 6.21
N VAL A 106 -7.97 3.56 5.65
CA VAL A 106 -8.18 3.16 4.26
C VAL A 106 -8.63 1.71 4.20
N ALA A 107 -9.69 1.45 3.46
CA ALA A 107 -10.11 0.12 3.06
C ALA A 107 -9.45 -0.21 1.71
N LEU A 108 -8.42 -1.04 1.73
CA LEU A 108 -7.58 -1.31 0.57
C LEU A 108 -7.98 -2.63 -0.09
N GLN A 109 -8.64 -2.54 -1.24
CA GLN A 109 -9.00 -3.72 -2.02
C GLN A 109 -7.77 -4.31 -2.72
N VAL A 110 -7.68 -5.64 -2.74
CA VAL A 110 -6.72 -6.43 -3.50
C VAL A 110 -7.45 -7.52 -4.28
N ASP A 111 -6.84 -8.10 -5.31
CA ASP A 111 -7.51 -9.12 -6.14
C ASP A 111 -7.61 -10.46 -5.42
N SER A 112 -6.56 -10.86 -4.73
CA SER A 112 -6.60 -12.09 -3.94
C SER A 112 -5.59 -12.12 -2.80
N LEU A 113 -5.87 -12.98 -1.81
CA LEU A 113 -4.96 -13.30 -0.72
C LEU A 113 -4.25 -14.62 -1.03
N VAL A 114 -2.92 -14.59 -0.97
CA VAL A 114 -2.10 -15.81 -1.13
C VAL A 114 -1.88 -16.50 0.21
N GLY A 115 -1.80 -15.72 1.30
CA GLY A 115 -1.64 -16.24 2.66
C GLY A 115 -0.62 -15.44 3.48
N SER A 116 -0.51 -15.78 4.76
CA SER A 116 0.48 -15.16 5.65
C SER A 116 1.78 -15.97 5.65
N ARG A 117 2.92 -15.27 5.59
CA ARG A 117 4.27 -15.87 5.62
C ARG A 117 5.20 -15.08 6.53
N GLU A 118 6.19 -15.78 7.06
CA GLU A 118 7.35 -15.13 7.64
C GLU A 118 8.30 -14.72 6.52
N ILE A 119 8.75 -13.47 6.57
CA ILE A 119 9.64 -12.87 5.59
C ILE A 119 10.88 -12.31 6.25
N VAL A 120 11.98 -12.37 5.52
CA VAL A 120 13.21 -11.66 5.89
C VAL A 120 13.29 -10.40 5.03
N VAL A 121 13.21 -9.26 5.68
CA VAL A 121 13.29 -7.96 4.99
C VAL A 121 14.73 -7.72 4.57
N LYS A 122 14.94 -7.57 3.26
CA LYS A 122 16.20 -7.06 2.70
C LYS A 122 15.99 -5.62 2.26
N SER A 123 16.88 -4.74 2.69
CA SER A 123 16.86 -3.35 2.22
C SER A 123 17.07 -3.32 0.71
N VAL A 124 16.25 -2.55 0.03
CA VAL A 124 16.44 -2.24 -1.39
C VAL A 124 17.56 -1.21 -1.51
N GLY A 125 18.33 -1.30 -2.60
CA GLY A 125 19.44 -0.37 -2.84
C GLY A 125 18.97 1.09 -2.98
N PRO A 126 19.92 2.06 -3.05
CA PRO A 126 19.62 3.48 -3.12
C PRO A 126 18.65 3.86 -4.26
N GLN A 127 18.64 3.07 -5.33
CA GLN A 127 17.79 3.29 -6.51
C GLN A 127 16.29 3.13 -6.20
N LEU A 128 15.94 2.24 -5.28
CA LEU A 128 14.55 1.98 -4.90
C LEU A 128 14.16 2.60 -3.55
N SER A 129 15.12 3.03 -2.74
CA SER A 129 14.85 3.68 -1.46
C SER A 129 14.16 5.03 -1.60
N ALA A 130 14.23 5.65 -2.78
CA ALA A 130 13.54 6.90 -3.11
C ALA A 130 12.08 6.67 -3.57
N VAL A 131 11.67 5.42 -3.80
CA VAL A 131 10.29 5.10 -4.20
C VAL A 131 9.41 5.05 -2.97
N SER A 132 8.50 6.02 -2.85
CA SER A 132 7.53 6.07 -1.75
C SER A 132 6.65 4.83 -1.75
N GLY A 133 6.46 4.22 -0.56
CA GLY A 133 5.59 3.06 -0.42
C GLY A 133 6.28 1.70 -0.55
N ILE A 134 7.60 1.66 -0.72
CA ILE A 134 8.39 0.42 -0.67
C ILE A 134 9.25 0.43 0.59
N SER A 135 9.10 -0.58 1.45
CA SER A 135 9.93 -0.75 2.65
C SER A 135 11.09 -1.71 2.44
N GLY A 136 11.04 -2.53 1.40
CA GLY A 136 12.07 -3.51 1.13
C GLY A 136 11.65 -4.55 0.11
N ALA A 137 12.40 -5.64 0.06
CA ALA A 137 12.06 -6.82 -0.70
C ALA A 137 12.35 -8.09 0.10
N THR A 138 11.72 -9.19 -0.25
CA THR A 138 12.00 -10.51 0.29
C THR A 138 12.20 -11.50 -0.84
N ILE A 139 12.93 -12.56 -0.57
CA ILE A 139 13.08 -13.69 -1.51
C ILE A 139 12.31 -14.86 -0.91
N LEU A 140 11.37 -15.39 -1.66
CA LEU A 140 10.59 -16.54 -1.26
C LEU A 140 11.38 -17.85 -1.46
N GLY A 141 10.86 -18.95 -0.91
CA GLY A 141 11.52 -20.27 -0.99
C GLY A 141 11.67 -20.83 -2.41
N ASP A 142 10.89 -20.34 -3.36
CA ASP A 142 10.98 -20.66 -4.80
C ASP A 142 11.96 -19.78 -5.57
N GLY A 143 12.62 -18.83 -4.87
CA GLY A 143 13.55 -17.87 -5.45
C GLY A 143 12.91 -16.61 -6.01
N SER A 144 11.59 -16.48 -6.00
CA SER A 144 10.91 -15.26 -6.45
C SER A 144 11.18 -14.09 -5.51
N VAL A 145 11.34 -12.89 -6.09
CA VAL A 145 11.50 -11.64 -5.34
C VAL A 145 10.15 -10.98 -5.21
N VAL A 146 9.79 -10.60 -3.98
CA VAL A 146 8.53 -9.93 -3.69
C VAL A 146 8.80 -8.60 -3.00
N ILE A 147 8.15 -7.55 -3.49
CA ILE A 147 8.23 -6.21 -2.91
C ILE A 147 7.41 -6.16 -1.63
N ILE A 148 8.00 -5.55 -0.60
CA ILE A 148 7.34 -5.30 0.68
C ILE A 148 6.83 -3.86 0.68
N LEU A 149 5.53 -3.70 0.86
CA LEU A 149 4.87 -2.40 0.81
C LEU A 149 4.87 -1.71 2.18
N ASP A 150 5.09 -0.40 2.17
CA ASP A 150 4.89 0.50 3.30
C ASP A 150 3.57 1.25 3.10
N LEU A 151 2.47 0.61 3.48
CA LEU A 151 1.13 1.17 3.28
C LEU A 151 0.95 2.53 3.98
N PRO A 152 1.38 2.74 5.24
CA PRO A 152 1.29 4.06 5.86
C PRO A 152 1.97 5.16 5.07
N ASN A 153 3.13 4.88 4.47
CA ASN A 153 3.85 5.85 3.64
C ASN A 153 3.15 6.09 2.29
N MET A 154 2.67 5.01 1.65
CA MET A 154 1.88 5.11 0.41
C MET A 154 0.65 6.00 0.59
N MET A 155 -0.12 5.78 1.66
CA MET A 155 -1.34 6.53 1.93
C MET A 155 -1.07 8.02 2.16
N ARG A 156 -0.03 8.35 2.92
CA ARG A 156 0.36 9.75 3.15
C ARG A 156 0.76 10.46 1.86
N HIS A 157 1.49 9.78 1.00
CA HIS A 157 1.97 10.38 -0.24
C HIS A 157 0.83 10.69 -1.21
N VAL A 158 -0.09 9.77 -1.39
CA VAL A 158 -1.26 9.96 -2.28
C VAL A 158 -2.18 11.06 -1.76
N HIS A 159 -2.47 11.07 -0.47
CA HIS A 159 -3.28 12.15 0.13
C HIS A 159 -2.65 13.53 -0.08
N SER A 160 -1.32 13.64 0.03
CA SER A 160 -0.60 14.87 -0.26
C SER A 160 -0.75 15.32 -1.72
N LEU A 161 -0.70 14.39 -2.66
CA LEU A 161 -0.88 14.68 -4.09
C LEU A 161 -2.34 15.06 -4.43
N GLU A 162 -3.32 14.33 -3.89
CA GLU A 162 -4.74 14.65 -4.05
C GLU A 162 -5.06 16.05 -3.50
N TYR A 163 -4.54 16.40 -2.32
CA TYR A 163 -4.70 17.73 -1.72
C TYR A 163 -4.09 18.83 -2.61
N GLN A 164 -2.87 18.62 -3.12
CA GLN A 164 -2.22 19.60 -4.01
C GLN A 164 -2.99 19.79 -5.31
N GLN A 165 -3.56 18.71 -5.87
CA GLN A 165 -4.39 18.80 -7.08
C GLN A 165 -5.69 19.56 -6.82
N HIS A 166 -6.33 19.31 -5.67
CA HIS A 166 -7.57 20.01 -5.30
C HIS A 166 -7.35 21.50 -5.14
N VAL A 167 -6.32 21.91 -4.40
CA VAL A 167 -5.94 23.31 -4.23
C VAL A 167 -5.60 23.98 -5.57
N ALA A 168 -4.93 23.25 -6.47
CA ALA A 168 -4.60 23.79 -7.80
C ALA A 168 -5.83 23.95 -8.71
N LEU A 169 -6.86 23.11 -8.54
CA LEU A 169 -8.13 23.26 -9.26
C LEU A 169 -8.93 24.45 -8.72
N GLU A 170 -9.04 24.59 -7.40
CA GLU A 170 -9.73 25.74 -6.76
C GLU A 170 -9.11 27.06 -7.20
N HIS A 171 -7.79 27.18 -7.21
CA HIS A 171 -7.11 28.39 -7.71
C HIS A 171 -7.41 28.70 -9.18
N ARG A 172 -7.49 27.67 -10.03
CA ARG A 172 -7.83 27.86 -11.45
C ARG A 172 -9.27 28.33 -11.65
N GLU A 173 -10.20 27.79 -10.85
CA GLU A 173 -11.60 28.21 -10.90
C GLU A 173 -11.76 29.66 -10.42
N GLU A 174 -11.06 30.05 -9.35
CA GLU A 174 -11.04 31.45 -8.87
C GLU A 174 -10.46 32.43 -9.90
N GLU A 175 -9.35 32.04 -10.56
CA GLU A 175 -8.76 32.85 -11.63
C GLU A 175 -9.71 33.03 -12.83
N GLN A 176 -10.42 31.96 -13.23
CA GLN A 176 -11.39 32.03 -14.32
C GLN A 176 -12.58 32.91 -13.97
N ILE A 177 -13.09 32.83 -12.75
CA ILE A 177 -14.17 33.69 -12.27
C ILE A 177 -13.73 35.17 -12.24
N GLN A 178 -12.52 35.44 -11.78
CA GLN A 178 -11.99 36.82 -11.76
C GLN A 178 -11.80 37.38 -13.16
N GLN A 179 -11.33 36.56 -14.12
CA GLN A 179 -11.20 37.00 -15.51
C GLN A 179 -12.56 37.28 -16.15
N SER A 180 -13.56 36.43 -15.94
CA SER A 180 -14.91 36.67 -16.48
C SER A 180 -15.56 37.93 -15.92
N ILE A 181 -15.37 38.23 -14.63
CA ILE A 181 -15.87 39.47 -13.99
C ILE A 181 -15.17 40.69 -14.54
N GLN A 182 -13.89 40.57 -14.93
CA GLN A 182 -13.11 41.68 -15.49
C GLN A 182 -13.49 42.00 -16.93
N GLU A 183 -13.83 40.99 -17.71
CA GLU A 183 -14.33 41.14 -19.10
C GLU A 183 -15.73 41.80 -19.14
N ASP A 184 -16.62 41.40 -18.23
CA ASP A 184 -17.97 42.00 -18.13
C ASP A 184 -17.97 43.48 -17.67
N LYS A 185 -16.89 44.00 -17.09
CA LYS A 185 -16.74 45.38 -16.67
C LYS A 185 -16.24 46.32 -17.76
N ILE A 186 -15.84 45.81 -18.93
CA ILE A 186 -15.28 46.62 -20.02
C ILE A 186 -16.30 46.90 -21.13
N ILE A 187 -17.53 46.40 -21.00
CA ILE A 187 -18.67 46.73 -21.86
C ILE A 187 -19.55 47.76 -21.12
#